data_c3c51e98547a4bd6e2620e0f0daf5da0
#
_entry.id   c3c51e98547a4bd6e2620e0f0daf5da0
#
_cell.length_a   1.000
_cell.length_b   1.000
_cell.length_c   1.000
_cell.angle_alpha   90.00
_cell.angle_beta   90.00
_cell.angle_gamma   90.00
#
_symmetry.space_group_name_H-M   'P 1'
#
loop_
_entity.id
_entity.type
_entity.pdbx_description
1 polymer ?
#
loop_
_entity_poly.entity_id
_entity_poly.type
_entity_poly.pdbx_seq_one_letter_code
_entity_poly.pdbx_strand_id
1 'polypeptide(L)'
;PDAALERLAEGLAQKSALPLAVARVLAERGIEAGAHEAFLTPRLRDLLPDPLTLRDMETAAERIVAAAVGGQRIAIFADYDVDGGTSAALLLDWLRRQGRDATLYVPDRIDEGYGPNAPAIEALAAAHDLIICVDCGTLSHDALAAAGRRDVIVLDHHLGGETLPPALAVVNPNRADEDGSLGHLCDAGVV
;
A
#
# COMPACT_ATOMS: atom_id res chain seq x y z
N PRO A 1 -26.50 19.09 -20.88
CA PRO A 1 -25.54 19.59 -19.88
C PRO A 1 -26.31 20.16 -18.70
N ASP A 2 -25.92 19.84 -17.49
CA ASP A 2 -26.52 20.39 -16.29
C ASP A 2 -26.12 21.87 -16.17
N ALA A 3 -27.15 22.78 -16.16
CA ALA A 3 -26.89 24.21 -16.11
C ALA A 3 -26.20 24.67 -14.81
N ALA A 4 -26.31 23.89 -13.74
CA ALA A 4 -25.57 24.15 -12.48
C ALA A 4 -24.09 23.82 -12.65
N LEU A 5 -23.80 22.70 -13.28
CA LEU A 5 -22.42 22.28 -13.57
C LEU A 5 -21.72 23.26 -14.53
N GLU A 6 -22.43 23.75 -15.54
CA GLU A 6 -21.85 24.71 -16.48
C GLU A 6 -21.50 26.04 -15.80
N ARG A 7 -22.38 26.56 -14.92
CA ARG A 7 -22.09 27.77 -14.12
C ARG A 7 -20.89 27.56 -13.18
N LEU A 8 -20.76 26.35 -12.60
CA LEU A 8 -19.62 26.01 -11.76
C LEU A 8 -18.32 26.02 -12.58
N ALA A 9 -18.35 25.43 -13.77
CA ALA A 9 -17.22 25.38 -14.69
C ALA A 9 -16.80 26.78 -15.17
N GLU A 10 -17.75 27.64 -15.53
CA GLU A 10 -17.49 29.03 -15.92
C GLU A 10 -16.86 29.82 -14.76
N GLY A 11 -17.41 29.67 -13.54
CA GLY A 11 -16.86 30.30 -12.35
C GLY A 11 -15.46 29.83 -12.02
N LEU A 12 -15.18 28.53 -12.21
CA LEU A 12 -13.86 27.95 -12.03
C LEU A 12 -12.88 28.49 -13.08
N ALA A 13 -13.27 28.50 -14.35
CA ALA A 13 -12.44 29.03 -15.45
C ALA A 13 -12.04 30.49 -15.23
N GLN A 14 -12.99 31.33 -14.80
CA GLN A 14 -12.72 32.75 -14.50
C GLN A 14 -11.76 32.95 -13.34
N LYS A 15 -11.95 32.21 -12.24
CA LYS A 15 -11.14 32.35 -11.01
C LYS A 15 -9.74 31.78 -11.16
N SER A 16 -9.58 30.75 -11.99
CA SER A 16 -8.33 29.96 -12.07
C SER A 16 -7.55 30.21 -13.37
N ALA A 17 -8.05 31.08 -14.25
CA ALA A 17 -7.51 31.31 -15.59
C ALA A 17 -7.30 30.02 -16.42
N LEU A 18 -8.13 28.98 -16.17
CA LEU A 18 -8.09 27.71 -16.85
C LEU A 18 -8.93 27.74 -18.14
N PRO A 19 -8.57 26.98 -19.17
CA PRO A 19 -9.46 26.74 -20.32
C PRO A 19 -10.79 26.14 -19.83
N LEU A 20 -11.91 26.61 -20.41
CA LEU A 20 -13.24 26.17 -20.02
C LEU A 20 -13.44 24.65 -20.08
N ALA A 21 -12.79 23.99 -21.06
CA ALA A 21 -12.83 22.54 -21.20
C ALA A 21 -12.23 21.82 -19.96
N VAL A 22 -11.11 22.34 -19.43
CA VAL A 22 -10.48 21.81 -18.22
C VAL A 22 -11.37 22.08 -17.00
N ALA A 23 -11.89 23.31 -16.90
CA ALA A 23 -12.79 23.68 -15.81
C ALA A 23 -14.07 22.83 -15.76
N ARG A 24 -14.62 22.42 -16.92
CA ARG A 24 -15.74 21.48 -16.99
C ARG A 24 -15.39 20.11 -16.40
N VAL A 25 -14.24 19.55 -16.77
CA VAL A 25 -13.79 18.25 -16.22
C VAL A 25 -13.58 18.34 -14.71
N LEU A 26 -13.01 19.43 -14.21
CA LEU A 26 -12.85 19.64 -12.77
C LEU A 26 -14.19 19.76 -12.05
N ALA A 27 -15.12 20.54 -12.62
CA ALA A 27 -16.47 20.70 -12.07
C ALA A 27 -17.25 19.37 -12.02
N GLU A 28 -17.16 18.54 -13.08
CA GLU A 28 -17.75 17.19 -13.12
C GLU A 28 -17.16 16.26 -12.05
N ARG A 29 -15.91 16.49 -11.63
CA ARG A 29 -15.25 15.75 -10.55
C ARG A 29 -15.48 16.36 -9.17
N GLY A 30 -16.30 17.39 -9.07
CA GLY A 30 -16.59 18.07 -7.80
C GLY A 30 -15.43 18.89 -7.24
N ILE A 31 -14.44 19.24 -8.08
CA ILE A 31 -13.29 20.03 -7.64
C ILE A 31 -13.67 21.51 -7.56
N GLU A 32 -13.61 22.07 -6.35
CA GLU A 32 -13.90 23.49 -6.11
C GLU A 32 -12.74 24.41 -6.53
N ALA A 33 -13.07 25.71 -6.69
CA ALA A 33 -12.10 26.72 -7.16
C ALA A 33 -10.84 26.86 -6.26
N GLY A 34 -10.91 26.50 -4.98
CA GLY A 34 -9.76 26.52 -4.06
C GLY A 34 -8.86 25.28 -4.13
N ALA A 35 -9.39 24.16 -4.64
CA ALA A 35 -8.69 22.86 -4.67
C ALA A 35 -8.05 22.53 -6.03
N HIS A 36 -8.35 23.31 -7.07
CA HIS A 36 -7.94 22.99 -8.45
C HIS A 36 -6.42 22.93 -8.63
N GLU A 37 -5.65 23.79 -7.97
CA GLU A 37 -4.19 23.83 -8.09
C GLU A 37 -3.55 22.56 -7.51
N ALA A 38 -3.98 22.14 -6.30
CA ALA A 38 -3.52 20.92 -5.68
C ALA A 38 -3.91 19.67 -6.49
N PHE A 39 -5.10 19.69 -7.12
CA PHE A 39 -5.57 18.60 -7.97
C PHE A 39 -4.77 18.50 -9.27
N LEU A 40 -4.44 19.64 -9.91
CA LEU A 40 -3.70 19.67 -11.18
C LEU A 40 -2.17 19.51 -11.00
N THR A 41 -1.66 19.85 -9.83
CA THR A 41 -0.23 19.77 -9.50
C THR A 41 -0.05 19.06 -8.15
N PRO A 42 -0.39 17.77 -8.08
CA PRO A 42 -0.33 17.01 -6.82
C PRO A 42 1.12 16.90 -6.33
N ARG A 43 1.31 17.06 -5.02
CA ARG A 43 2.61 16.87 -4.36
C ARG A 43 2.44 15.84 -3.24
N LEU A 44 3.32 14.85 -3.22
CA LEU A 44 3.30 13.80 -2.18
C LEU A 44 3.24 14.38 -0.76
N ARG A 45 4.07 15.35 -0.44
CA ARG A 45 4.11 15.97 0.89
C ARG A 45 2.79 16.61 1.34
N ASP A 46 1.92 16.98 0.39
CA ASP A 46 0.65 17.67 0.65
C ASP A 46 -0.54 16.69 0.65
N LEU A 47 -0.34 15.49 0.09
CA LEU A 47 -1.38 14.48 -0.12
C LEU A 47 -1.13 13.17 0.63
N LEU A 48 0.12 12.91 1.05
CA LEU A 48 0.42 11.71 1.82
C LEU A 48 -0.20 11.85 3.21
N PRO A 49 -1.08 10.92 3.62
CA PRO A 49 -1.69 10.94 4.93
C PRO A 49 -0.67 10.64 6.03
N ASP A 50 -1.03 10.90 7.28
CA ASP A 50 -0.28 10.38 8.41
C ASP A 50 -0.40 8.85 8.41
N PRO A 51 0.70 8.09 8.23
CA PRO A 51 0.66 6.64 8.16
C PRO A 51 0.12 6.00 9.44
N LEU A 52 0.28 6.65 10.60
CA LEU A 52 -0.21 6.14 11.89
C LEU A 52 -1.75 6.14 11.99
N THR A 53 -2.45 6.70 11.02
CA THR A 53 -3.91 6.56 10.93
C THR A 53 -4.33 5.16 10.49
N LEU A 54 -3.46 4.41 9.81
CA LEU A 54 -3.72 3.01 9.44
C LEU A 54 -3.49 2.08 10.65
N ARG A 55 -4.41 1.16 10.85
CA ARG A 55 -4.29 0.13 11.89
C ARG A 55 -3.04 -0.72 11.68
N ASP A 56 -2.46 -1.16 12.77
CA ASP A 56 -1.24 -1.97 12.84
C ASP A 56 0.03 -1.31 12.24
N MET A 57 -0.04 -0.10 11.69
CA MET A 57 1.11 0.59 11.09
C MET A 57 2.25 0.78 12.10
N GLU A 58 1.95 1.25 13.29
CA GLU A 58 2.97 1.43 14.35
C GLU A 58 3.64 0.09 14.69
N THR A 59 2.84 -0.97 14.89
CA THR A 59 3.36 -2.33 15.18
C THR A 59 4.24 -2.85 14.04
N ALA A 60 3.81 -2.66 12.80
CA ALA A 60 4.56 -3.06 11.61
C ALA A 60 5.89 -2.32 11.51
N ALA A 61 5.85 -0.99 11.61
CA ALA A 61 7.04 -0.13 11.52
C ALA A 61 8.06 -0.45 12.63
N GLU A 62 7.61 -0.53 13.90
CA GLU A 62 8.46 -0.89 15.02
C GLU A 62 9.13 -2.25 14.82
N ARG A 63 8.38 -3.24 14.33
CA ARG A 63 8.91 -4.59 14.11
C ARG A 63 9.94 -4.63 12.97
N ILE A 64 9.69 -3.91 11.88
CA ILE A 64 10.62 -3.79 10.75
C ILE A 64 11.91 -3.09 11.19
N VAL A 65 11.78 -1.97 11.91
CA VAL A 65 12.94 -1.23 12.46
C VAL A 65 13.74 -2.11 13.43
N ALA A 66 13.05 -2.83 14.33
CA ALA A 66 13.73 -3.74 15.27
C ALA A 66 14.50 -4.86 14.54
N ALA A 67 13.94 -5.42 13.47
CA ALA A 67 14.61 -6.41 12.63
C ALA A 67 15.87 -5.83 11.96
N ALA A 68 15.73 -4.63 11.37
CA ALA A 68 16.83 -3.95 10.69
C ALA A 68 17.97 -3.60 11.68
N VAL A 69 17.66 -3.03 12.84
CA VAL A 69 18.63 -2.70 13.87
C VAL A 69 19.27 -3.96 14.45
N GLY A 70 18.46 -4.99 14.73
CA GLY A 70 18.92 -6.28 15.29
C GLY A 70 19.68 -7.16 14.31
N GLY A 71 19.81 -6.79 13.05
CA GLY A 71 20.52 -7.58 12.03
C GLY A 71 19.83 -8.90 11.70
N GLN A 72 18.51 -8.96 11.85
CA GLN A 72 17.72 -10.14 11.52
C GLN A 72 17.65 -10.36 10.01
N ARG A 73 17.47 -11.61 9.61
CA ARG A 73 17.28 -11.98 8.21
C ARG A 73 15.82 -11.67 7.83
N ILE A 74 15.64 -10.78 6.87
CA ILE A 74 14.35 -10.33 6.40
C ILE A 74 14.07 -10.91 5.02
N ALA A 75 12.87 -11.42 4.79
CA ALA A 75 12.35 -11.75 3.47
C ALA A 75 11.20 -10.79 3.13
N ILE A 76 11.17 -10.34 1.87
CA ILE A 76 10.05 -9.60 1.28
C ILE A 76 9.41 -10.52 0.25
N PHE A 77 8.15 -10.87 0.47
CA PHE A 77 7.31 -11.56 -0.48
C PHE A 77 6.46 -10.51 -1.20
N ALA A 78 6.68 -10.31 -2.49
CA ALA A 78 5.99 -9.28 -3.28
C ALA A 78 5.10 -9.90 -4.34
N ASP A 79 3.95 -9.27 -4.65
CA ASP A 79 3.25 -9.61 -5.87
C ASP A 79 4.09 -9.30 -7.10
N TYR A 80 3.78 -9.97 -8.20
CA TYR A 80 4.55 -9.93 -9.45
C TYR A 80 4.23 -8.74 -10.36
N ASP A 81 3.30 -7.89 -9.98
CA ASP A 81 2.91 -6.73 -10.78
C ASP A 81 3.73 -5.46 -10.45
N VAL A 82 3.33 -4.32 -11.03
CA VAL A 82 4.07 -3.06 -10.86
C VAL A 82 3.93 -2.49 -9.45
N ASP A 83 2.78 -2.67 -8.80
CA ASP A 83 2.56 -2.17 -7.44
C ASP A 83 3.38 -2.98 -6.43
N GLY A 84 3.33 -4.32 -6.51
CA GLY A 84 4.18 -5.21 -5.70
C GLY A 84 5.67 -4.98 -5.94
N GLY A 85 6.08 -4.83 -7.19
CA GLY A 85 7.47 -4.53 -7.55
C GLY A 85 7.95 -3.18 -7.02
N THR A 86 7.09 -2.15 -7.06
CA THR A 86 7.41 -0.81 -6.53
C THR A 86 7.49 -0.81 -5.02
N SER A 87 6.54 -1.44 -4.34
CA SER A 87 6.49 -1.61 -2.89
C SER A 87 7.74 -2.33 -2.36
N ALA A 88 8.10 -3.44 -3.00
CA ALA A 88 9.32 -4.16 -2.67
C ALA A 88 10.58 -3.31 -2.87
N ALA A 89 10.65 -2.53 -3.96
CA ALA A 89 11.78 -1.68 -4.25
C ALA A 89 11.96 -0.56 -3.22
N LEU A 90 10.85 0.07 -2.76
CA LEU A 90 10.87 1.10 -1.72
C LEU A 90 11.43 0.52 -0.40
N LEU A 91 10.91 -0.62 0.03
CA LEU A 91 11.34 -1.26 1.26
C LEU A 91 12.80 -1.75 1.20
N LEU A 92 13.21 -2.34 0.07
CA LEU A 92 14.59 -2.74 -0.18
C LEU A 92 15.55 -1.55 -0.17
N ASP A 93 15.19 -0.44 -0.82
CA ASP A 93 16.02 0.78 -0.83
C ASP A 93 16.17 1.34 0.58
N TRP A 94 15.08 1.39 1.35
CA TRP A 94 15.13 1.81 2.75
C TRP A 94 16.04 0.91 3.59
N LEU A 95 15.89 -0.41 3.50
CA LEU A 95 16.74 -1.36 4.22
C LEU A 95 18.22 -1.20 3.85
N ARG A 96 18.54 -1.05 2.56
CA ARG A 96 19.91 -0.84 2.08
C ARG A 96 20.53 0.45 2.60
N ARG A 97 19.74 1.53 2.71
CA ARG A 97 20.18 2.78 3.36
C ARG A 97 20.48 2.61 4.84
N GLN A 98 19.85 1.63 5.51
CA GLN A 98 20.18 1.23 6.88
C GLN A 98 21.36 0.25 6.96
N GLY A 99 22.03 -0.03 5.84
CA GLY A 99 23.13 -1.01 5.77
C GLY A 99 22.65 -2.46 5.89
N ARG A 100 21.40 -2.74 5.52
CA ARG A 100 20.78 -4.06 5.55
C ARG A 100 20.37 -4.48 4.15
N ASP A 101 20.23 -5.78 3.97
CA ASP A 101 19.64 -6.34 2.76
C ASP A 101 18.53 -7.32 3.14
N ALA A 102 17.65 -7.61 2.20
CA ALA A 102 16.57 -8.58 2.38
C ALA A 102 16.49 -9.50 1.17
N THR A 103 16.00 -10.70 1.39
CA THR A 103 15.70 -11.63 0.30
C THR A 103 14.38 -11.22 -0.32
N LEU A 104 14.38 -10.88 -1.61
CA LEU A 104 13.16 -10.66 -2.37
C LEU A 104 12.69 -11.99 -2.96
N TYR A 105 11.44 -12.32 -2.73
CA TYR A 105 10.72 -13.42 -3.35
C TYR A 105 9.53 -12.90 -4.14
N VAL A 106 9.45 -13.22 -5.41
CA VAL A 106 8.33 -12.91 -6.28
C VAL A 106 7.83 -14.24 -6.86
N PRO A 107 6.57 -14.63 -6.63
CA PRO A 107 6.06 -15.92 -7.12
C PRO A 107 5.96 -15.93 -8.64
N ASP A 108 6.16 -17.12 -9.23
CA ASP A 108 5.87 -17.30 -10.64
C ASP A 108 4.36 -17.31 -10.88
N ARG A 109 3.87 -16.39 -11.72
CA ARG A 109 2.43 -16.24 -11.98
C ARG A 109 1.77 -17.51 -12.50
N ILE A 110 2.50 -18.32 -13.27
CA ILE A 110 1.95 -19.51 -13.96
C ILE A 110 2.05 -20.74 -13.06
N ASP A 111 3.20 -20.94 -12.41
CA ASP A 111 3.48 -22.14 -11.63
C ASP A 111 2.98 -22.04 -10.18
N GLU A 112 2.98 -20.82 -9.59
CA GLU A 112 2.63 -20.60 -8.19
C GLU A 112 1.31 -19.83 -8.00
N GLY A 113 0.89 -19.04 -9.00
CA GLY A 113 -0.32 -18.23 -8.95
C GLY A 113 -0.14 -16.89 -8.26
N TYR A 114 -1.26 -16.29 -7.80
CA TYR A 114 -1.28 -15.00 -7.15
C TYR A 114 -1.08 -15.12 -5.63
N GLY A 115 -0.21 -14.28 -5.09
CA GLY A 115 -0.04 -14.08 -3.66
C GLY A 115 0.71 -15.22 -2.94
N PRO A 116 0.79 -15.14 -1.60
CA PRO A 116 1.48 -16.12 -0.79
C PRO A 116 0.93 -17.54 -0.95
N ASN A 117 1.83 -18.50 -1.10
CA ASN A 117 1.53 -19.94 -1.07
C ASN A 117 2.27 -20.63 0.09
N ALA A 118 1.70 -21.68 0.64
CA ALA A 118 2.25 -22.33 1.83
C ALA A 118 3.69 -22.85 1.65
N PRO A 119 4.07 -23.51 0.53
CA PRO A 119 5.44 -23.95 0.33
C PRO A 119 6.47 -22.81 0.33
N ALA A 120 6.16 -21.68 -0.31
CA ALA A 120 7.05 -20.52 -0.35
C ALA A 120 7.20 -19.90 1.05
N ILE A 121 6.09 -19.69 1.77
CA ILE A 121 6.12 -19.13 3.13
C ILE A 121 6.88 -20.05 4.08
N GLU A 122 6.70 -21.36 4.03
CA GLU A 122 7.44 -22.33 4.84
C GLU A 122 8.95 -22.26 4.56
N ALA A 123 9.34 -22.22 3.28
CA ALA A 123 10.74 -22.10 2.88
C ALA A 123 11.37 -20.77 3.37
N LEU A 124 10.64 -19.65 3.24
CA LEU A 124 11.09 -18.36 3.74
C LEU A 124 11.21 -18.36 5.27
N ALA A 125 10.24 -18.91 5.99
CA ALA A 125 10.22 -18.99 7.45
C ALA A 125 11.38 -19.85 8.00
N ALA A 126 11.81 -20.88 7.28
CA ALA A 126 12.95 -21.69 7.65
C ALA A 126 14.29 -20.91 7.58
N ALA A 127 14.39 -19.96 6.64
CA ALA A 127 15.64 -19.23 6.35
C ALA A 127 15.67 -17.82 6.96
N HIS A 128 14.52 -17.22 7.32
CA HIS A 128 14.41 -15.83 7.75
C HIS A 128 13.75 -15.68 9.12
N ASP A 129 13.94 -14.54 9.73
CA ASP A 129 13.43 -14.20 11.06
C ASP A 129 12.18 -13.33 10.99
N LEU A 130 11.98 -12.64 9.88
CA LEU A 130 10.82 -11.82 9.56
C LEU A 130 10.47 -11.99 8.08
N ILE A 131 9.17 -12.13 7.78
CA ILE A 131 8.61 -12.12 6.43
C ILE A 131 7.71 -10.89 6.31
N ILE A 132 7.87 -10.13 5.24
CA ILE A 132 7.03 -8.98 4.91
C ILE A 132 6.38 -9.25 3.57
N CYS A 133 5.05 -9.39 3.56
CA CYS A 133 4.27 -9.49 2.33
C CYS A 133 3.90 -8.07 1.89
N VAL A 134 4.14 -7.73 0.63
CA VAL A 134 3.77 -6.44 0.04
C VAL A 134 2.85 -6.68 -1.16
N ASP A 135 1.78 -5.90 -1.26
CA ASP A 135 0.76 -5.97 -2.30
C ASP A 135 0.04 -7.32 -2.39
N CYS A 136 0.03 -8.04 -1.29
CA CYS A 136 -0.65 -9.34 -1.16
C CYS A 136 -0.68 -9.78 0.30
N GLY A 137 -1.53 -10.74 0.61
CA GLY A 137 -1.48 -11.43 1.89
C GLY A 137 -2.72 -11.27 2.76
N THR A 138 -3.51 -10.22 2.60
CA THR A 138 -4.69 -9.97 3.46
C THR A 138 -5.67 -11.13 3.52
N LEU A 139 -5.82 -11.90 2.45
CA LEU A 139 -6.71 -13.07 2.39
C LEU A 139 -5.97 -14.41 2.45
N SER A 140 -4.65 -14.41 2.67
CA SER A 140 -3.81 -15.60 2.55
C SER A 140 -3.69 -16.39 3.87
N HIS A 141 -4.82 -16.70 4.53
CA HIS A 141 -4.88 -17.31 5.86
C HIS A 141 -4.05 -18.60 5.96
N ASP A 142 -4.33 -19.57 5.09
CA ASP A 142 -3.67 -20.89 5.14
C ASP A 142 -2.19 -20.79 4.79
N ALA A 143 -1.85 -19.95 3.82
CA ALA A 143 -0.47 -19.76 3.41
C ALA A 143 0.37 -19.11 4.53
N LEU A 144 -0.14 -18.06 5.17
CA LEU A 144 0.59 -17.37 6.22
C LEU A 144 0.68 -18.21 7.51
N ALA A 145 -0.26 -19.12 7.76
CA ALA A 145 -0.16 -20.08 8.87
C ALA A 145 1.08 -20.98 8.75
N ALA A 146 1.59 -21.22 7.54
CA ALA A 146 2.81 -21.99 7.30
C ALA A 146 4.10 -21.32 7.81
N ALA A 147 4.06 -20.03 8.15
CA ALA A 147 5.18 -19.34 8.79
C ALA A 147 5.47 -19.84 10.22
N GLY A 148 4.53 -20.54 10.85
CA GLY A 148 4.68 -21.15 12.16
C GLY A 148 4.89 -20.11 13.27
N ARG A 149 6.12 -19.99 13.78
CA ARG A 149 6.48 -19.05 14.85
C ARG A 149 7.20 -17.80 14.34
N ARG A 150 7.38 -17.66 13.05
CA ARG A 150 8.02 -16.48 12.47
C ARG A 150 7.00 -15.35 12.38
N ASP A 151 7.48 -14.14 12.64
CA ASP A 151 6.65 -12.96 12.47
C ASP A 151 6.41 -12.72 10.99
N VAL A 152 5.16 -12.47 10.65
CA VAL A 152 4.73 -12.04 9.32
C VAL A 152 4.10 -10.67 9.46
N ILE A 153 4.44 -9.76 8.57
CA ILE A 153 3.80 -8.47 8.39
C ILE A 153 3.18 -8.46 7.00
N VAL A 154 1.95 -7.99 6.91
CA VAL A 154 1.24 -7.79 5.64
C VAL A 154 1.08 -6.28 5.43
N LEU A 155 1.61 -5.79 4.33
CA LEU A 155 1.36 -4.45 3.79
C LEU A 155 0.58 -4.69 2.49
N ASP A 156 -0.67 -4.25 2.43
CA ASP A 156 -1.56 -4.62 1.34
C ASP A 156 -2.64 -3.55 1.16
N HIS A 157 -3.32 -3.55 0.03
CA HIS A 157 -4.43 -2.63 -0.24
C HIS A 157 -5.66 -3.30 -0.88
N HIS A 158 -5.58 -4.60 -1.13
CA HIS A 158 -6.71 -5.36 -1.67
C HIS A 158 -7.87 -5.43 -0.68
N LEU A 159 -9.07 -5.68 -1.19
CA LEU A 159 -10.26 -5.82 -0.33
C LEU A 159 -10.04 -6.90 0.72
N GLY A 160 -10.22 -6.52 1.98
CA GLY A 160 -10.12 -7.43 3.11
C GLY A 160 -11.34 -8.35 3.27
N GLY A 161 -11.18 -9.41 4.05
CA GLY A 161 -12.25 -10.26 4.52
C GLY A 161 -12.77 -9.86 5.91
N GLU A 162 -13.71 -10.64 6.44
CA GLU A 162 -14.24 -10.43 7.80
C GLU A 162 -13.21 -10.73 8.90
N THR A 163 -12.20 -11.53 8.58
CA THR A 163 -11.14 -11.94 9.51
C THR A 163 -9.78 -11.67 8.92
N LEU A 164 -8.80 -11.40 9.78
CA LEU A 164 -7.42 -11.18 9.37
C LEU A 164 -6.63 -12.49 9.40
N PRO A 165 -5.61 -12.63 8.51
CA PRO A 165 -4.74 -13.79 8.50
C PRO A 165 -3.83 -13.81 9.74
N PRO A 166 -3.20 -14.95 10.05
CA PRO A 166 -2.27 -15.08 11.18
C PRO A 166 -0.96 -14.35 10.87
N ALA A 167 -0.96 -13.04 11.09
CA ALA A 167 0.19 -12.16 10.95
C ALA A 167 0.34 -11.31 12.23
N LEU A 168 1.56 -10.83 12.49
CA LEU A 168 1.84 -9.92 13.60
C LEU A 168 1.14 -8.57 13.39
N ALA A 169 1.13 -8.10 12.16
CA ALA A 169 0.49 -6.86 11.75
C ALA A 169 -0.07 -7.00 10.32
N VAL A 170 -1.25 -6.42 10.09
CA VAL A 170 -1.88 -6.35 8.77
C VAL A 170 -2.25 -4.89 8.51
N VAL A 171 -1.40 -4.18 7.81
CA VAL A 171 -1.65 -2.81 7.40
C VAL A 171 -2.35 -2.83 6.04
N ASN A 172 -3.61 -2.42 6.04
CA ASN A 172 -4.41 -2.42 4.82
C ASN A 172 -5.58 -1.45 4.97
N PRO A 173 -5.65 -0.36 4.17
CA PRO A 173 -6.73 0.63 4.25
C PRO A 173 -8.12 0.08 3.87
N ASN A 174 -8.18 -1.12 3.29
CA ASN A 174 -9.41 -1.80 2.89
C ASN A 174 -9.79 -2.96 3.85
N ARG A 175 -9.25 -2.98 5.07
CA ARG A 175 -9.70 -3.89 6.14
C ARG A 175 -11.13 -3.54 6.54
N ALA A 176 -11.87 -4.55 6.99
CA ALA A 176 -13.27 -4.37 7.42
C ALA A 176 -13.42 -3.44 8.64
N ASP A 177 -12.37 -3.27 9.44
CA ASP A 177 -12.34 -2.44 10.65
C ASP A 177 -11.65 -1.07 10.44
N GLU A 178 -11.28 -0.72 9.19
CA GLU A 178 -10.86 0.62 8.79
C GLU A 178 -12.05 1.50 8.41
N ASP A 179 -11.87 2.81 8.43
CA ASP A 179 -12.92 3.76 8.07
C ASP A 179 -13.11 3.97 6.56
N GLY A 180 -12.22 3.37 5.76
CA GLY A 180 -12.23 3.42 4.30
C GLY A 180 -11.75 4.74 3.69
N SER A 181 -11.33 5.71 4.50
CA SER A 181 -10.90 7.03 4.01
C SER A 181 -9.65 6.95 3.12
N LEU A 182 -8.79 5.97 3.36
CA LEU A 182 -7.54 5.73 2.64
C LEU A 182 -7.62 4.56 1.64
N GLY A 183 -8.81 4.01 1.39
CA GLY A 183 -9.01 2.88 0.48
C GLY A 183 -8.62 3.14 -0.98
N HIS A 184 -8.27 4.38 -1.32
CA HIS A 184 -7.78 4.77 -2.65
C HIS A 184 -6.27 4.64 -2.82
N LEU A 185 -5.52 4.34 -1.75
CA LEU A 185 -4.07 4.15 -1.83
C LEU A 185 -3.75 2.85 -2.57
N CYS A 186 -2.73 2.91 -3.41
CA CYS A 186 -2.03 1.72 -3.92
C CYS A 186 -1.07 1.18 -2.85
N ASP A 187 -0.54 -0.02 -3.02
CA ASP A 187 0.34 -0.63 -2.02
C ASP A 187 1.64 0.17 -1.82
N ALA A 188 2.21 0.72 -2.88
CA ALA A 188 3.36 1.62 -2.79
C ALA A 188 3.09 2.90 -1.97
N GLY A 189 1.81 3.24 -1.73
CA GLY A 189 1.40 4.32 -0.83
C GLY A 189 1.18 3.87 0.62
N VAL A 190 1.09 2.56 0.86
CA VAL A 190 1.00 1.93 2.19
C VAL A 190 2.40 1.66 2.76
N VAL A 191 3.33 1.18 1.91
CA VAL A 191 4.74 0.90 2.23
C VAL A 191 5.54 2.18 2.45
#